data_139abacdb5c412b5e7b3bf470fd97643
#
_entry.id   139abacdb5c412b5e7b3bf470fd97643
#
_cell.length_a   1.000
_cell.length_b   1.000
_cell.length_c   1.000
_cell.angle_alpha   90.00
_cell.angle_beta   90.00
_cell.angle_gamma   90.00
#
_symmetry.space_group_name_H-M   'P 1'
#
loop_
_entity.id
_entity.type
_entity.pdbx_description
1 polymer ?
#
loop_
_entity_poly.entity_id
_entity_poly.type
_entity_poly.pdbx_seq_one_letter_code
_entity_poly.pdbx_strand_id
1 'polypeptide(L)'
;MTTTAKIVGLILILLGAVFIASKHAQAKVPGMCAPSKGLDENMKKRFSETQIFRGIATDGYFVILYFDKNKKTWTVFGVDPSQSHMACPLSAGGDGQIVIDKGENL
;
A
#
# COMPACT_ATOMS: atom_id res chain seq x y z
N MET A 1 -32.34 23.21 25.50
CA MET A 1 -31.36 22.28 26.08
C MET A 1 -31.30 20.97 25.37
N THR A 2 -32.43 20.39 25.02
CA THR A 2 -32.43 19.15 24.25
C THR A 2 -31.78 19.28 22.86
N THR A 3 -31.86 20.45 22.25
CA THR A 3 -31.29 20.70 20.94
C THR A 3 -29.77 20.69 20.96
N THR A 4 -29.17 21.22 22.03
CA THR A 4 -27.72 21.26 22.17
C THR A 4 -27.12 19.85 22.33
N ALA A 5 -27.78 19.01 23.10
CA ALA A 5 -27.35 17.65 23.30
C ALA A 5 -27.42 16.82 22.00
N LYS A 6 -28.41 17.07 21.16
CA LYS A 6 -28.53 16.40 19.86
C LYS A 6 -27.41 16.79 18.90
N ILE A 7 -27.05 18.07 18.90
CA ILE A 7 -25.96 18.57 18.04
C ILE A 7 -24.63 17.94 18.44
N VAL A 8 -24.36 17.86 19.73
CA VAL A 8 -23.11 17.26 20.22
C VAL A 8 -23.04 15.79 19.85
N GLY A 9 -24.13 15.04 20.00
CA GLY A 9 -24.18 13.65 19.60
C GLY A 9 -23.92 13.45 18.11
N LEU A 10 -24.47 14.30 17.27
CA LEU A 10 -24.28 14.24 15.84
C LEU A 10 -22.81 14.48 15.44
N ILE A 11 -22.16 15.45 16.05
CA ILE A 11 -20.75 15.74 15.81
C ILE A 11 -19.87 14.54 16.18
N LEU A 12 -20.14 13.89 17.30
CA LEU A 12 -19.38 12.72 17.73
C LEU A 12 -19.53 11.57 16.75
N ILE A 13 -20.70 11.35 16.18
CA ILE A 13 -20.93 10.31 15.19
C ILE A 13 -20.14 10.59 13.93
N LEU A 14 -20.10 11.83 13.46
CA LEU A 14 -19.35 12.20 12.28
C LEU A 14 -17.84 12.00 12.47
N LEU A 15 -17.30 12.36 13.62
CA LEU A 15 -15.91 12.15 13.95
C LEU A 15 -15.56 10.65 13.99
N GLY A 16 -16.44 9.84 14.55
CA GLY A 16 -16.26 8.41 14.59
C GLY A 16 -16.21 7.78 13.21
N ALA A 17 -17.06 8.24 12.28
CA ALA A 17 -17.08 7.72 10.92
C ALA A 17 -15.78 8.04 10.17
N VAL A 18 -15.25 9.25 10.31
CA VAL A 18 -13.98 9.63 9.70
C VAL A 18 -12.84 8.78 10.25
N PHE A 19 -12.84 8.52 11.53
CA PHE A 19 -11.82 7.70 12.17
C PHE A 19 -11.82 6.26 11.64
N ILE A 20 -12.98 5.68 11.46
CA ILE A 20 -13.13 4.32 10.93
C ILE A 20 -12.60 4.26 9.50
N ALA A 21 -12.90 5.26 8.67
CA ALA A 21 -12.41 5.30 7.29
C ALA A 21 -10.89 5.34 7.23
N SER A 22 -10.25 6.12 8.12
CA SER A 22 -8.79 6.18 8.18
C SER A 22 -8.17 4.86 8.58
N LYS A 23 -8.72 4.19 9.57
CA LYS A 23 -8.26 2.88 9.99
C LYS A 23 -8.40 1.85 8.88
N HIS A 24 -9.49 1.89 8.16
CA HIS A 24 -9.75 0.95 7.08
C HIS A 24 -8.75 1.10 5.95
N ALA A 25 -8.38 2.34 5.61
CA ALA A 25 -7.38 2.61 4.59
C ALA A 25 -6.00 2.08 4.98
N GLN A 26 -5.65 2.15 6.27
CA GLN A 26 -4.37 1.67 6.76
C GLN A 26 -4.31 0.15 6.92
N ALA A 27 -5.44 -0.51 7.06
CA ALA A 27 -5.51 -1.94 7.33
C ALA A 27 -5.12 -2.80 6.13
N LYS A 28 -4.87 -2.22 4.96
CA LYS A 28 -4.48 -2.97 3.77
C LYS A 28 -3.05 -3.48 3.78
N VAL A 29 -2.20 -2.92 4.61
CA VAL A 29 -0.77 -3.14 4.45
C VAL A 29 -0.15 -4.02 5.52
N PRO A 30 -0.54 -3.93 6.78
CA PRO A 30 0.30 -4.47 7.82
C PRO A 30 0.27 -5.98 7.92
N GLY A 31 1.45 -6.54 7.97
CA GLY A 31 1.70 -7.84 8.54
C GLY A 31 1.37 -9.05 7.72
N MET A 32 0.78 -8.89 6.57
CA MET A 32 0.37 -10.05 5.77
C MET A 32 1.43 -10.39 4.74
N CYS A 33 2.45 -11.11 5.18
CA CYS A 33 3.43 -11.65 4.26
C CYS A 33 2.77 -12.72 3.38
N ALA A 34 3.23 -12.82 2.15
CA ALA A 34 2.75 -13.78 1.18
C ALA A 34 3.92 -14.57 0.63
N PRO A 35 3.68 -15.79 0.10
CA PRO A 35 4.74 -16.51 -0.57
C PRO A 35 5.32 -15.68 -1.72
N SER A 36 6.64 -15.61 -1.80
CA SER A 36 7.29 -14.89 -2.88
C SER A 36 7.08 -15.57 -4.23
N LYS A 37 6.95 -16.91 -4.21
CA LYS A 37 6.60 -17.65 -5.40
C LYS A 37 5.17 -17.33 -5.83
N GLY A 38 4.98 -16.93 -7.06
CA GLY A 38 3.67 -16.57 -7.59
C GLY A 38 3.21 -15.17 -7.19
N LEU A 39 4.07 -14.37 -6.58
CA LEU A 39 3.70 -13.02 -6.15
C LEU A 39 3.27 -12.14 -7.34
N ASP A 40 4.00 -12.19 -8.45
CA ASP A 40 3.67 -11.42 -9.64
C ASP A 40 2.27 -11.75 -10.15
N GLU A 41 1.93 -13.01 -10.23
CA GLU A 41 0.61 -13.44 -10.67
C GLU A 41 -0.49 -12.99 -9.71
N ASN A 42 -0.26 -13.13 -8.42
CA ASN A 42 -1.22 -12.74 -7.40
C ASN A 42 -1.48 -11.23 -7.44
N MET A 43 -0.43 -10.43 -7.57
CA MET A 43 -0.57 -8.98 -7.64
C MET A 43 -1.33 -8.57 -8.89
N LYS A 44 -1.06 -9.21 -10.02
CA LYS A 44 -1.77 -8.93 -11.26
C LYS A 44 -3.24 -9.33 -11.17
N LYS A 45 -3.54 -10.51 -10.64
CA LYS A 45 -4.91 -10.99 -10.53
C LYS A 45 -5.75 -10.19 -9.55
N ARG A 46 -5.20 -9.89 -8.37
CA ARG A 46 -5.98 -9.27 -7.29
C ARG A 46 -6.03 -7.76 -7.38
N PHE A 47 -4.97 -7.13 -7.85
CA PHE A 47 -4.83 -5.69 -7.79
C PHE A 47 -4.54 -5.05 -9.14
N SER A 48 -4.40 -5.85 -10.19
CA SER A 48 -4.02 -5.38 -11.53
C SER A 48 -2.68 -4.66 -11.53
N GLU A 49 -1.83 -4.95 -10.56
CA GLU A 49 -0.52 -4.32 -10.42
C GLU A 49 0.56 -5.20 -11.00
N THR A 50 1.48 -4.59 -11.73
CA THR A 50 2.63 -5.28 -12.31
C THR A 50 3.91 -4.74 -11.69
N GLN A 51 4.92 -5.58 -11.65
CA GLN A 51 6.21 -5.18 -11.11
C GLN A 51 6.87 -4.15 -12.03
N ILE A 52 7.21 -3.00 -11.48
CA ILE A 52 7.87 -1.93 -12.23
C ILE A 52 9.28 -1.62 -11.73
N PHE A 53 9.64 -2.11 -10.56
CA PHE A 53 10.96 -1.88 -10.00
C PHE A 53 11.30 -2.97 -9.01
N ARG A 54 12.58 -3.34 -8.96
CA ARG A 54 13.12 -4.17 -7.89
C ARG A 54 14.57 -3.79 -7.66
N GLY A 55 14.99 -3.89 -6.42
CA GLY A 55 16.34 -3.55 -6.05
C GLY A 55 16.74 -4.23 -4.76
N ILE A 56 17.98 -4.02 -4.37
CA ILE A 56 18.52 -4.52 -3.10
C ILE A 56 18.86 -3.32 -2.24
N ALA A 57 18.26 -3.25 -1.07
CA ALA A 57 18.52 -2.19 -0.12
C ALA A 57 19.89 -2.38 0.53
N THR A 58 20.39 -1.33 1.15
CA THR A 58 21.71 -1.36 1.79
C THR A 58 21.79 -2.36 2.95
N ASP A 59 20.63 -2.69 3.54
CA ASP A 59 20.56 -3.72 4.59
C ASP A 59 20.44 -5.15 4.03
N GLY A 60 20.46 -5.31 2.71
CA GLY A 60 20.40 -6.60 2.07
C GLY A 60 19.02 -7.08 1.69
N TYR A 61 17.96 -6.39 2.08
CA TYR A 61 16.60 -6.76 1.73
C TYR A 61 16.34 -6.51 0.24
N PHE A 62 15.59 -7.42 -0.38
CA PHE A 62 15.03 -7.17 -1.69
C PHE A 62 13.80 -6.30 -1.57
N VAL A 63 13.70 -5.30 -2.43
CA VAL A 63 12.54 -4.40 -2.48
C VAL A 63 11.90 -4.55 -3.85
N ILE A 64 10.60 -4.75 -3.87
CA ILE A 64 9.85 -4.95 -5.11
C ILE A 64 8.67 -3.98 -5.12
N LEU A 65 8.54 -3.22 -6.19
CA LEU A 65 7.46 -2.24 -6.35
C LEU A 65 6.52 -2.69 -7.46
N TYR A 66 5.25 -2.79 -7.11
CA TYR A 66 4.15 -3.08 -8.02
C TYR A 66 3.31 -1.85 -8.25
N PHE A 67 2.77 -1.70 -9.45
CA PHE A 67 2.02 -0.52 -9.83
C PHE A 67 0.94 -0.86 -10.87
N ASP A 68 -0.24 -0.26 -10.73
CA ASP A 68 -1.31 -0.28 -11.72
C ASP A 68 -1.39 1.11 -12.35
N LYS A 69 -0.99 1.22 -13.61
CA LYS A 69 -0.98 2.51 -14.30
C LYS A 69 -2.37 3.06 -14.62
N ASN A 70 -3.41 2.25 -14.54
CA ASN A 70 -4.77 2.70 -14.76
C ASN A 70 -5.39 3.29 -13.51
N LYS A 71 -5.31 2.55 -12.41
CA LYS A 71 -5.86 2.98 -11.12
C LYS A 71 -4.89 3.77 -10.28
N LYS A 72 -3.62 3.78 -10.66
CA LYS A 72 -2.55 4.46 -9.93
C LYS A 72 -2.29 3.89 -8.53
N THR A 73 -2.67 2.66 -8.29
CA THR A 73 -2.39 1.98 -7.03
C THR A 73 -1.01 1.35 -7.08
N TRP A 74 -0.39 1.25 -5.93
CA TRP A 74 0.97 0.71 -5.82
C TRP A 74 1.17 -0.04 -4.52
N THR A 75 2.11 -0.98 -4.54
CA THR A 75 2.47 -1.78 -3.36
C THR A 75 3.97 -2.06 -3.39
N VAL A 76 4.61 -1.88 -2.25
CA VAL A 76 6.02 -2.18 -2.07
C VAL A 76 6.15 -3.39 -1.15
N PHE A 77 6.89 -4.40 -1.61
CA PHE A 77 7.21 -5.57 -0.81
C PHE A 77 8.68 -5.57 -0.44
N GLY A 78 8.97 -6.13 0.72
CA GLY A 78 10.33 -6.44 1.14
C GLY A 78 10.48 -7.94 1.31
N VAL A 79 11.62 -8.46 0.90
CA VAL A 79 11.95 -9.87 1.06
C VAL A 79 13.25 -9.97 1.82
N ASP A 80 13.20 -10.60 2.99
CA ASP A 80 14.38 -10.88 3.78
C ASP A 80 15.16 -12.01 3.10
N PRO A 81 16.45 -11.81 2.78
CA PRO A 81 17.23 -12.86 2.13
C PRO A 81 17.34 -14.13 2.97
N SER A 82 17.21 -14.04 4.28
CA SER A 82 17.19 -15.25 5.14
C SER A 82 15.86 -15.97 5.11
N GLN A 83 14.81 -15.33 4.60
CA GLN A 83 13.47 -15.90 4.45
C GLN A 83 12.92 -15.56 3.06
N SER A 84 13.67 -15.92 2.05
CA SER A 84 13.37 -15.50 0.65
C SER A 84 12.08 -16.10 0.10
N HIS A 85 11.50 -17.07 0.77
CA HIS A 85 10.22 -17.66 0.38
C HIS A 85 9.01 -16.80 0.74
N MET A 86 9.21 -15.73 1.52
CA MET A 86 8.13 -14.84 1.96
C MET A 86 8.41 -13.41 1.56
N ALA A 87 7.40 -12.76 1.03
CA ALA A 87 7.42 -11.34 0.71
C ALA A 87 6.45 -10.61 1.64
N CYS A 88 6.91 -9.57 2.29
CA CYS A 88 6.11 -8.83 3.26
C CYS A 88 5.82 -7.44 2.73
N PRO A 89 4.54 -7.00 2.71
CA PRO A 89 4.22 -5.65 2.25
C PRO A 89 4.77 -4.61 3.22
N LEU A 90 5.46 -3.64 2.68
CA LEU A 90 6.03 -2.55 3.45
C LEU A 90 5.15 -1.31 3.40
N SER A 91 4.54 -1.06 2.24
CA SER A 91 3.72 0.13 2.03
C SER A 91 2.85 -0.09 0.81
N ALA A 92 1.71 0.58 0.77
CA ALA A 92 0.81 0.56 -0.36
C ALA A 92 -0.01 1.85 -0.37
N GLY A 93 -0.54 2.20 -1.53
CA GLY A 93 -1.34 3.41 -1.62
C GLY A 93 -1.95 3.60 -2.99
N GLY A 94 -2.48 4.80 -3.20
CA GLY A 94 -3.03 5.24 -4.47
C GLY A 94 -2.31 6.48 -4.95
N ASP A 95 -2.85 7.07 -6.02
CA ASP A 95 -2.32 8.30 -6.63
C ASP A 95 -0.83 8.21 -6.98
N GLY A 96 -0.36 7.01 -7.29
CA GLY A 96 1.00 6.80 -7.69
C GLY A 96 1.29 7.40 -9.07
N GLN A 97 2.51 7.86 -9.27
CA GLN A 97 2.96 8.38 -10.56
C GLN A 97 4.34 7.86 -10.85
N ILE A 98 4.52 7.40 -12.08
CA ILE A 98 5.87 7.06 -12.54
C ILE A 98 6.50 8.35 -13.05
N VAL A 99 7.58 8.75 -12.42
CA VAL A 99 8.29 9.96 -12.79
C VAL A 99 9.49 9.57 -13.65
N ILE A 100 9.47 10.00 -14.91
CA ILE A 100 10.57 9.78 -15.82
C ILE A 100 11.14 11.13 -16.17
N ASP A 101 12.38 11.31 -15.82
CA ASP A 101 13.10 12.54 -16.15
C ASP A 101 13.68 12.38 -17.55
N LYS A 102 12.98 12.95 -18.51
CA LYS A 102 13.28 12.74 -19.94
C LYS A 102 14.64 13.27 -20.34
N GLY A 103 15.60 12.37 -20.39
CA GLY A 103 16.89 12.68 -20.98
C GLY A 103 17.76 13.62 -20.19
N GLU A 104 17.36 13.97 -19.01
CA GLU A 104 18.14 14.80 -18.13
C GLU A 104 18.64 13.96 -16.97
N ASN A 105 19.92 13.94 -16.77
CA ASN A 105 20.50 13.41 -15.54
C ASN A 105 20.23 11.95 -15.20
N LEU A 106 19.79 11.21 -16.17
CA LEU A 106 19.67 9.77 -15.94
C LEU A 106 20.87 9.00 -16.46
#